data_ff18ce61daa4a0b08e19cb0092e53df7
#
_entry.id   ff18ce61daa4a0b08e19cb0092e53df7
#
_cell.length_a   1.000
_cell.length_b   1.000
_cell.length_c   1.000
_cell.angle_alpha   90.00
_cell.angle_beta   90.00
_cell.angle_gamma   90.00
#
_symmetry.space_group_name_H-M   'P 1'
#
loop_
_entity.id
_entity.type
_entity.pdbx_description
1 polymer ?
#
loop_
_entity_poly.entity_id
_entity_poly.type
_entity_poly.pdbx_seq_one_letter_code
_entity_poly.pdbx_strand_id
1 'polypeptide(L)'
;MKKNSFTFDELISCGNGELFGPGNAKLPLPPMLMFDRITEINDNGGEFKKGLIKAELDIKDNLWFFDCHFKEDPVMPGCLGLDAMWQLVGFYLGWLGNPGRGRALGVSTVKFTGEVIKSVKKATYVIDMKKIMSPGGTSVGLANGLLFADDKKIYSAENLKVGLFK
;
A
#
# COMPACT_ATOMS: atom_id res chain seq x y z
N MET A 1 21.67 -2.44 8.91
CA MET A 1 20.67 -1.38 8.69
C MET A 1 19.55 -1.98 7.81
N LYS A 2 18.31 -1.82 8.18
CA LYS A 2 17.19 -2.30 7.34
C LYS A 2 17.13 -1.51 6.04
N LYS A 3 16.79 -2.19 4.95
CA LYS A 3 16.58 -1.56 3.65
C LYS A 3 15.39 -0.59 3.72
N ASN A 4 15.54 0.60 3.15
CA ASN A 4 14.58 1.70 3.28
C ASN A 4 13.87 2.10 1.97
N SER A 5 14.10 1.35 0.90
CA SER A 5 13.42 1.54 -0.40
C SER A 5 13.42 0.24 -1.18
N PHE A 6 12.46 0.05 -2.10
CA PHE A 6 12.32 -1.18 -2.89
C PHE A 6 11.96 -0.85 -4.33
N THR A 7 12.63 -1.52 -5.26
CA THR A 7 12.39 -1.43 -6.70
C THR A 7 11.21 -2.31 -7.10
N PHE A 8 10.73 -2.16 -8.34
CA PHE A 8 9.66 -3.00 -8.89
C PHE A 8 10.01 -4.48 -8.84
N ASP A 9 11.23 -4.85 -9.24
CA ASP A 9 11.67 -6.26 -9.22
C ASP A 9 11.65 -6.86 -7.80
N GLU A 10 11.98 -6.06 -6.81
CA GLU A 10 11.92 -6.49 -5.40
C GLU A 10 10.47 -6.64 -4.90
N LEU A 11 9.56 -5.80 -5.39
CA LEU A 11 8.13 -5.97 -5.11
C LEU A 11 7.58 -7.25 -5.75
N ILE A 12 8.02 -7.58 -6.96
CA ILE A 12 7.69 -8.85 -7.62
C ILE A 12 8.26 -10.04 -6.83
N SER A 13 9.49 -9.94 -6.36
CA SER A 13 10.10 -10.95 -5.48
C SER A 13 9.30 -11.15 -4.19
N CYS A 14 8.77 -10.06 -3.62
CA CYS A 14 7.83 -10.13 -2.49
C CYS A 14 6.56 -10.90 -2.87
N GLY A 15 5.97 -10.59 -4.02
CA GLY A 15 4.77 -11.27 -4.53
C GLY A 15 4.99 -12.76 -4.77
N ASN A 16 6.18 -13.15 -5.21
CA ASN A 16 6.57 -14.54 -5.39
C ASN A 16 6.88 -15.27 -4.05
N GLY A 17 6.93 -14.53 -2.94
CA GLY A 17 7.19 -15.10 -1.62
C GLY A 17 8.66 -15.27 -1.28
N GLU A 18 9.54 -14.66 -2.05
CA GLU A 18 11.00 -14.77 -1.88
C GLU A 18 11.56 -13.72 -0.93
N LEU A 19 11.04 -12.48 -0.99
CA LEU A 19 11.61 -11.34 -0.25
C LEU A 19 11.59 -11.55 1.27
N PHE A 20 10.47 -12.02 1.81
CA PHE A 20 10.30 -12.26 3.24
C PHE A 20 10.31 -13.75 3.61
N GLY A 21 10.45 -14.62 2.61
CA GLY A 21 10.51 -16.07 2.78
C GLY A 21 9.14 -16.77 2.86
N PRO A 22 9.15 -18.11 2.81
CA PRO A 22 7.91 -18.90 2.80
C PRO A 22 7.03 -18.67 4.02
N GLY A 23 5.72 -18.58 3.79
CA GLY A 23 4.73 -18.41 4.86
C GLY A 23 4.60 -16.99 5.40
N ASN A 24 5.38 -16.05 4.90
CA ASN A 24 5.38 -14.65 5.33
C ASN A 24 4.59 -13.75 4.38
N ALA A 25 4.53 -12.46 4.70
CA ALA A 25 3.77 -11.48 3.93
C ALA A 25 4.18 -11.46 2.45
N LYS A 26 3.19 -11.41 1.58
CA LYS A 26 3.34 -11.25 0.14
C LYS A 26 2.54 -10.07 -0.35
N LEU A 27 3.10 -9.34 -1.31
CA LEU A 27 2.31 -8.44 -2.11
C LEU A 27 1.51 -9.23 -3.16
N PRO A 28 0.37 -8.70 -3.64
CA PRO A 28 -0.22 -9.25 -4.84
C PRO A 28 0.70 -9.00 -6.03
N LEU A 29 0.64 -9.87 -7.01
CA LEU A 29 1.32 -9.68 -8.29
C LEU A 29 0.47 -8.80 -9.23
N PRO A 30 1.06 -8.19 -10.28
CA PRO A 30 0.28 -7.53 -11.31
C PRO A 30 -0.81 -8.48 -11.91
N PRO A 31 -2.01 -7.98 -12.24
CA PRO A 31 -2.37 -6.56 -12.27
C PRO A 31 -2.89 -5.98 -10.95
N MET A 32 -2.92 -6.73 -9.85
CA MET A 32 -3.47 -6.26 -8.57
C MET A 32 -2.46 -5.44 -7.75
N LEU A 33 -1.17 -5.55 -8.01
CA LEU A 33 -0.14 -4.69 -7.40
C LEU A 33 -0.34 -3.25 -7.84
N MET A 34 -0.55 -2.33 -6.88
CA MET A 34 -1.00 -0.96 -7.17
C MET A 34 0.08 0.10 -6.95
N PHE A 35 1.35 -0.29 -6.94
CA PHE A 35 2.49 0.64 -6.93
C PHE A 35 3.71 -0.01 -7.60
N ASP A 36 4.58 0.85 -8.15
CA ASP A 36 5.76 0.42 -8.90
C ASP A 36 7.02 0.38 -8.04
N ARG A 37 7.04 1.13 -6.94
CA ARG A 37 8.19 1.22 -6.04
C ARG A 37 7.79 1.72 -4.66
N ILE A 38 8.58 1.34 -3.66
CA ILE A 38 8.54 1.96 -2.34
C ILE A 38 9.74 2.89 -2.25
N THR A 39 9.49 4.19 -2.12
CA THR A 39 10.52 5.23 -2.11
C THR A 39 11.11 5.46 -0.73
N GLU A 40 10.33 5.19 0.31
CA GLU A 40 10.76 5.34 1.69
C GLU A 40 10.02 4.37 2.61
N ILE A 41 10.74 3.74 3.52
CA ILE A 41 10.16 2.97 4.61
C ILE A 41 11.08 3.08 5.84
N ASN A 42 10.51 3.38 7.01
CA ASN A 42 11.24 3.47 8.26
C ASN A 42 10.31 3.16 9.44
N ASP A 43 10.88 2.88 10.62
CA ASP A 43 10.15 2.44 11.81
C ASP A 43 10.03 3.51 12.91
N ASN A 44 10.44 4.73 12.64
CA ASN A 44 10.44 5.83 13.60
C ASN A 44 9.88 7.15 13.05
N GLY A 45 9.51 7.20 11.78
CA GLY A 45 8.95 8.36 11.12
C GLY A 45 7.44 8.48 11.26
N GLY A 46 6.88 9.41 10.48
CA GLY A 46 5.46 9.68 10.43
C GLY A 46 4.96 10.54 11.58
N GLU A 47 3.68 10.87 11.52
CA GLU A 47 3.01 11.73 12.50
C GLU A 47 3.03 11.13 13.91
N PHE A 48 2.84 9.81 14.01
CA PHE A 48 2.77 9.08 15.28
C PHE A 48 4.13 8.58 15.77
N LYS A 49 5.21 8.79 15.00
CA LYS A 49 6.56 8.28 15.30
C LYS A 49 6.59 6.76 15.48
N LYS A 50 5.75 6.05 14.72
CA LYS A 50 5.61 4.58 14.75
C LYS A 50 5.96 3.92 13.42
N GLY A 51 6.35 4.73 12.43
CA GLY A 51 6.76 4.28 11.12
C GLY A 51 6.04 4.97 9.98
N LEU A 52 6.71 4.99 8.85
CA LEU A 52 6.24 5.62 7.62
C LEU A 52 6.58 4.71 6.45
N ILE A 53 5.67 4.62 5.49
CA ILE A 53 5.96 4.01 4.20
C ILE A 53 5.35 4.87 3.08
N LYS A 54 6.17 5.16 2.06
CA LYS A 54 5.78 5.89 0.86
C LYS A 54 6.00 5.03 -0.37
N ALA A 55 5.04 5.05 -1.28
CA ALA A 55 5.10 4.31 -2.53
C ALA A 55 4.54 5.13 -3.69
N GLU A 56 4.92 4.77 -4.90
CA GLU A 56 4.53 5.48 -6.11
C GLU A 56 4.04 4.52 -7.18
N LEU A 57 2.99 4.92 -7.89
CA LEU A 57 2.50 4.29 -9.11
C LEU A 57 2.64 5.29 -10.25
N ASP A 58 3.37 4.93 -11.30
CA ASP A 58 3.41 5.71 -12.54
C ASP A 58 2.11 5.50 -13.30
N ILE A 59 1.44 6.60 -13.63
CA ILE A 59 0.18 6.56 -14.36
C ILE A 59 0.50 6.58 -15.84
N LYS A 60 0.19 5.46 -16.50
CA LYS A 60 0.37 5.26 -17.95
C LYS A 60 -0.99 5.06 -18.59
N ASP A 61 -1.14 5.52 -19.83
CA ASP A 61 -2.41 5.45 -20.58
C ASP A 61 -2.94 4.03 -20.73
N ASN A 62 -2.05 3.02 -20.72
CA ASN A 62 -2.38 1.62 -20.91
C ASN A 62 -2.61 0.84 -19.60
N LEU A 63 -2.74 1.50 -18.46
CA LEU A 63 -3.13 0.81 -17.24
C LEU A 63 -4.51 0.17 -17.42
N TRP A 64 -4.61 -1.10 -17.06
CA TRP A 64 -5.75 -1.97 -17.38
C TRP A 64 -7.12 -1.43 -16.96
N PHE A 65 -7.18 -0.73 -15.82
CA PHE A 65 -8.44 -0.21 -15.30
C PHE A 65 -9.02 0.94 -16.13
N PHE A 66 -8.19 1.66 -16.90
CA PHE A 66 -8.68 2.75 -17.76
C PHE A 66 -9.54 2.27 -18.93
N ASP A 67 -9.36 1.01 -19.39
CA ASP A 67 -10.14 0.45 -20.50
C ASP A 67 -11.55 0.03 -20.09
N CYS A 68 -11.77 -0.23 -18.80
CA CYS A 68 -13.01 -0.79 -18.29
C CYS A 68 -13.72 0.08 -17.23
N HIS A 69 -13.07 1.10 -16.74
CA HIS A 69 -13.60 1.91 -15.65
C HIS A 69 -13.37 3.41 -15.92
N PHE A 70 -14.22 4.05 -16.69
CA PHE A 70 -15.38 3.56 -17.41
C PHE A 70 -15.18 3.76 -18.91
N LYS A 71 -15.98 3.11 -19.76
CA LYS A 71 -15.95 3.36 -21.20
C LYS A 71 -16.19 4.85 -21.48
N GLU A 72 -15.28 5.45 -22.23
CA GLU A 72 -15.28 6.89 -22.57
C GLU A 72 -15.13 7.84 -21.36
N ASP A 73 -14.86 7.31 -20.17
CA ASP A 73 -14.63 8.08 -18.94
C ASP A 73 -13.59 7.35 -18.08
N PRO A 74 -12.32 7.30 -18.50
CA PRO A 74 -11.30 6.54 -17.80
C PRO A 74 -10.89 7.21 -16.49
N VAL A 75 -11.05 6.47 -15.41
CA VAL A 75 -10.64 6.87 -14.05
C VAL A 75 -10.18 5.64 -13.26
N MET A 76 -9.12 5.80 -12.48
CA MET A 76 -8.67 4.73 -11.58
C MET A 76 -9.75 4.44 -10.54
N PRO A 77 -10.19 3.17 -10.39
CA PRO A 77 -11.12 2.80 -9.33
C PRO A 77 -10.59 3.18 -7.94
N GLY A 78 -11.39 3.90 -7.16
CA GLY A 78 -11.01 4.31 -5.80
C GLY A 78 -10.71 3.11 -4.89
N CYS A 79 -11.39 1.99 -5.09
CA CYS A 79 -11.14 0.75 -4.35
C CYS A 79 -9.72 0.21 -4.56
N LEU A 80 -9.10 0.43 -5.73
CA LEU A 80 -7.73 0.01 -5.99
C LEU A 80 -6.72 0.87 -5.23
N GLY A 81 -6.96 2.17 -5.12
CA GLY A 81 -6.15 3.05 -4.28
C GLY A 81 -6.25 2.69 -2.80
N LEU A 82 -7.44 2.34 -2.33
CA LEU A 82 -7.63 1.84 -0.97
C LEU A 82 -6.89 0.51 -0.75
N ASP A 83 -7.02 -0.43 -1.68
CA ASP A 83 -6.33 -1.72 -1.58
C ASP A 83 -4.81 -1.56 -1.55
N ALA A 84 -4.25 -0.63 -2.34
CA ALA A 84 -2.84 -0.28 -2.29
C ALA A 84 -2.39 0.12 -0.87
N MET A 85 -3.22 0.86 -0.14
CA MET A 85 -2.91 1.25 1.23
C MET A 85 -2.83 0.04 2.16
N TRP A 86 -3.77 -0.90 2.04
CA TRP A 86 -3.70 -2.17 2.79
C TRP A 86 -2.49 -3.01 2.39
N GLN A 87 -2.15 -3.06 1.09
CA GLN A 87 -0.95 -3.75 0.60
C GLN A 87 0.31 -3.20 1.29
N LEU A 88 0.41 -1.88 1.41
CA LEU A 88 1.55 -1.21 2.03
C LEU A 88 1.64 -1.47 3.55
N VAL A 89 0.51 -1.50 4.25
CA VAL A 89 0.49 -1.87 5.67
C VAL A 89 0.95 -3.32 5.87
N GLY A 90 0.48 -4.24 5.03
CA GLY A 90 0.91 -5.63 5.06
C GLY A 90 2.40 -5.80 4.77
N PHE A 91 2.89 -5.09 3.75
CA PHE A 91 4.32 -5.05 3.43
C PHE A 91 5.16 -4.54 4.62
N TYR A 92 4.71 -3.47 5.25
CA TYR A 92 5.38 -2.89 6.41
C TYR A 92 5.52 -3.89 7.56
N LEU A 93 4.48 -4.65 7.86
CA LEU A 93 4.52 -5.68 8.90
C LEU A 93 5.54 -6.78 8.56
N GLY A 94 5.59 -7.22 7.30
CA GLY A 94 6.58 -8.17 6.82
C GLY A 94 8.00 -7.62 6.89
N TRP A 95 8.19 -6.37 6.51
CA TRP A 95 9.48 -5.67 6.58
C TRP A 95 10.01 -5.55 8.02
N LEU A 96 9.12 -5.41 9.00
CA LEU A 96 9.49 -5.45 10.41
C LEU A 96 9.96 -6.84 10.87
N GLY A 97 9.69 -7.88 10.09
CA GLY A 97 10.03 -9.27 10.43
C GLY A 97 8.88 -10.07 11.06
N ASN A 98 7.66 -9.53 11.04
CA ASN A 98 6.51 -10.29 11.55
C ASN A 98 6.14 -11.42 10.59
N PRO A 99 5.94 -12.65 11.10
CA PRO A 99 5.58 -13.79 10.26
C PRO A 99 4.08 -13.83 9.95
N GLY A 100 3.73 -14.55 8.90
CA GLY A 100 2.35 -14.86 8.56
C GLY A 100 1.86 -14.22 7.27
N ARG A 101 0.66 -14.63 6.86
CA ARG A 101 0.01 -14.20 5.62
C ARG A 101 -0.91 -13.01 5.89
N GLY A 102 -0.83 -11.99 5.03
CA GLY A 102 -1.58 -10.74 5.17
C GLY A 102 -3.06 -10.85 4.81
N ARG A 103 -3.90 -10.22 5.60
CA ARG A 103 -5.33 -10.02 5.31
C ARG A 103 -5.75 -8.64 5.75
N ALA A 104 -6.48 -7.92 4.86
CA ALA A 104 -7.15 -6.69 5.22
C ALA A 104 -8.26 -6.98 6.24
N LEU A 105 -8.31 -6.22 7.31
CA LEU A 105 -9.28 -6.40 8.40
C LEU A 105 -10.32 -5.29 8.48
N GLY A 106 -10.02 -4.12 7.94
CA GLY A 106 -10.97 -3.02 7.93
C GLY A 106 -10.33 -1.65 7.74
N VAL A 107 -11.17 -0.67 7.77
CA VAL A 107 -10.86 0.77 7.73
C VAL A 107 -12.03 1.50 8.38
N SER A 108 -11.75 2.60 9.10
CA SER A 108 -12.84 3.35 9.75
C SER A 108 -13.52 4.31 8.81
N THR A 109 -12.74 5.12 8.09
CA THR A 109 -13.27 6.15 7.19
C THR A 109 -12.38 6.27 5.97
N VAL A 110 -12.98 6.31 4.80
CA VAL A 110 -12.31 6.63 3.54
C VAL A 110 -13.01 7.81 2.91
N LYS A 111 -12.24 8.80 2.48
CA LYS A 111 -12.75 9.95 1.72
C LYS A 111 -12.06 10.02 0.37
N PHE A 112 -12.84 10.08 -0.69
CA PHE A 112 -12.39 10.31 -2.06
C PHE A 112 -12.75 11.73 -2.44
N THR A 113 -11.76 12.63 -2.48
CA THR A 113 -11.95 14.06 -2.75
C THR A 113 -11.39 14.49 -4.09
N GLY A 114 -10.94 13.53 -4.89
CA GLY A 114 -10.42 13.73 -6.24
C GLY A 114 -10.24 12.40 -6.94
N GLU A 115 -9.66 12.42 -8.13
CA GLU A 115 -9.57 11.30 -9.06
C GLU A 115 -8.16 11.15 -9.62
N VAL A 116 -7.82 9.93 -10.02
CA VAL A 116 -6.66 9.64 -10.87
C VAL A 116 -7.17 9.38 -12.28
N ILE A 117 -6.96 10.35 -13.17
CA ILE A 117 -7.28 10.26 -14.58
C ILE A 117 -5.98 10.13 -15.40
N LYS A 118 -6.09 9.87 -16.72
CA LYS A 118 -4.93 9.64 -17.60
C LYS A 118 -3.94 10.81 -17.64
N SER A 119 -4.37 12.04 -17.37
CA SER A 119 -3.50 13.21 -17.34
C SER A 119 -2.62 13.31 -16.08
N VAL A 120 -2.94 12.57 -15.03
CA VAL A 120 -2.09 12.44 -13.82
C VAL A 120 -0.84 11.65 -14.23
N LYS A 121 0.32 12.09 -13.76
CA LYS A 121 1.60 11.43 -14.06
C LYS A 121 1.95 10.37 -13.03
N LYS A 122 1.65 10.64 -11.76
CA LYS A 122 2.06 9.78 -10.66
C LYS A 122 1.04 9.81 -9.53
N ALA A 123 0.72 8.64 -8.98
CA ALA A 123 0.00 8.49 -7.73
C ALA A 123 1.02 8.19 -6.61
N THR A 124 0.97 8.94 -5.52
CA THR A 124 1.86 8.76 -4.37
C THR A 124 1.06 8.40 -3.14
N TYR A 125 1.40 7.26 -2.55
CA TYR A 125 0.81 6.79 -1.30
C TYR A 125 1.70 7.16 -0.13
N VAL A 126 1.10 7.66 0.95
CA VAL A 126 1.79 7.94 2.22
C VAL A 126 1.02 7.24 3.33
N ILE A 127 1.66 6.29 3.98
CA ILE A 127 1.07 5.50 5.06
C ILE A 127 1.80 5.80 6.37
N ASP A 128 1.07 6.34 7.34
CA ASP A 128 1.53 6.61 8.70
C ASP A 128 1.10 5.50 9.63
N MET A 129 2.04 4.76 10.18
CA MET A 129 1.75 3.72 11.16
C MET A 129 1.36 4.34 12.49
N LYS A 130 0.21 3.91 13.03
CA LYS A 130 -0.32 4.38 14.31
C LYS A 130 0.02 3.43 15.45
N LYS A 131 -0.12 2.13 15.19
CA LYS A 131 0.04 1.10 16.22
C LYS A 131 0.32 -0.27 15.60
N ILE A 132 1.13 -1.04 16.27
CA ILE A 132 1.35 -2.45 15.96
C ILE A 132 1.03 -3.25 17.21
N MET A 133 0.20 -4.28 17.04
CA MET A 133 -0.28 -5.14 18.12
C MET A 133 0.03 -6.60 17.76
N SER A 134 0.22 -7.44 18.77
CA SER A 134 0.48 -8.86 18.56
C SER A 134 -0.46 -9.73 19.40
N PRO A 135 -1.79 -9.69 19.14
CA PRO A 135 -2.73 -10.49 19.89
C PRO A 135 -2.61 -11.96 19.51
N GLY A 136 -2.35 -12.84 20.49
CA GLY A 136 -2.37 -14.30 20.30
C GLY A 136 -1.43 -14.83 19.23
N GLY A 137 -0.26 -14.20 19.02
CA GLY A 137 0.70 -14.60 17.99
C GLY A 137 0.42 -14.09 16.59
N THR A 138 -0.66 -13.34 16.39
CA THR A 138 -0.98 -12.61 15.18
C THR A 138 -0.39 -11.20 15.26
N SER A 139 0.13 -10.67 14.16
CA SER A 139 0.58 -9.28 14.11
C SER A 139 -0.46 -8.44 13.39
N VAL A 140 -0.87 -7.34 14.02
CA VAL A 140 -1.88 -6.43 13.47
C VAL A 140 -1.30 -5.01 13.40
N GLY A 141 -1.36 -4.42 12.22
CA GLY A 141 -0.98 -3.02 11.99
C GLY A 141 -2.20 -2.13 11.83
N LEU A 142 -2.14 -0.95 12.42
CA LEU A 142 -3.12 0.11 12.31
C LEU A 142 -2.43 1.35 11.76
N ALA A 143 -2.98 1.95 10.71
CA ALA A 143 -2.36 3.07 10.01
C ALA A 143 -3.39 4.07 9.47
N ASN A 144 -2.94 5.28 9.17
CA ASN A 144 -3.64 6.23 8.32
C ASN A 144 -2.96 6.28 6.95
N GLY A 145 -3.74 6.54 5.91
CA GLY A 145 -3.23 6.62 4.54
C GLY A 145 -3.67 7.87 3.82
N LEU A 146 -2.81 8.37 2.95
CA LEU A 146 -3.08 9.44 2.00
C LEU A 146 -2.69 8.99 0.59
N LEU A 147 -3.45 9.42 -0.41
CA LEU A 147 -3.09 9.29 -1.82
C LEU A 147 -3.07 10.67 -2.46
N PHE A 148 -1.98 10.92 -3.18
CA PHE A 148 -1.79 12.15 -3.96
C PHE A 148 -1.81 11.82 -5.45
N ALA A 149 -2.57 12.59 -6.23
CA ALA A 149 -2.48 12.63 -7.69
C ALA A 149 -1.54 13.79 -8.05
N ASP A 150 -0.36 13.48 -8.53
CA ASP A 150 0.77 14.40 -8.58
C ASP A 150 0.94 15.06 -7.19
N ASP A 151 0.79 16.37 -7.05
CA ASP A 151 0.94 17.07 -5.78
C ASP A 151 -0.38 17.27 -5.01
N LYS A 152 -1.51 16.84 -5.57
CA LYS A 152 -2.82 17.07 -4.98
C LYS A 152 -3.28 15.88 -4.14
N LYS A 153 -3.56 16.10 -2.87
CA LYS A 153 -4.18 15.09 -2.01
C LYS A 153 -5.61 14.81 -2.48
N ILE A 154 -5.90 13.55 -2.78
CA ILE A 154 -7.20 13.10 -3.32
C ILE A 154 -7.90 12.05 -2.47
N TYR A 155 -7.16 11.19 -1.75
CA TYR A 155 -7.76 10.20 -0.85
C TYR A 155 -7.19 10.33 0.54
N SER A 156 -8.02 10.05 1.54
CA SER A 156 -7.60 9.84 2.92
C SER A 156 -8.30 8.61 3.49
N ALA A 157 -7.57 7.83 4.27
CA ALA A 157 -8.09 6.66 4.97
C ALA A 157 -7.65 6.69 6.43
N GLU A 158 -8.58 6.48 7.33
CA GLU A 158 -8.32 6.43 8.77
C GLU A 158 -8.46 5.00 9.28
N ASN A 159 -7.52 4.58 10.11
CA ASN A 159 -7.52 3.28 10.76
C ASN A 159 -7.57 2.10 9.78
N LEU A 160 -6.71 2.15 8.75
CA LEU A 160 -6.41 1.00 7.93
C LEU A 160 -5.89 -0.13 8.84
N LYS A 161 -6.50 -1.29 8.77
CA LYS A 161 -6.15 -2.42 9.63
C LYS A 161 -5.80 -3.63 8.80
N VAL A 162 -4.62 -4.18 9.03
CA VAL A 162 -4.12 -5.40 8.37
C VAL A 162 -3.55 -6.34 9.44
N GLY A 163 -3.81 -7.63 9.29
CA GLY A 163 -3.24 -8.67 10.14
C GLY A 163 -2.37 -9.64 9.37
N LEU A 164 -1.31 -10.15 10.01
CA LEU A 164 -0.54 -11.29 9.53
C LEU A 164 -0.89 -12.52 10.36
N PHE A 165 -1.36 -13.57 9.67
CA PHE A 165 -1.84 -14.82 10.29
C PHE A 165 -0.92 -15.98 9.90
N LYS A 166 -0.54 -16.78 10.89
CA LYS A 166 0.25 -18.00 10.69
C LYS A 166 -0.60 -19.14 10.14
#